data_0e33645f03b107597c8fb1f0577fbfc5
#
_entry.id   0e33645f03b107597c8fb1f0577fbfc5
#
_cell.length_a   1.000
_cell.length_b   1.000
_cell.length_c   1.000
_cell.angle_alpha   90.00
_cell.angle_beta   90.00
_cell.angle_gamma   90.00
#
_symmetry.space_group_name_H-M   'P 1'
#
loop_
_entity.id
_entity.type
_entity.pdbx_description
1 polymer ?
#
loop_
_entity_poly.entity_id
_entity_poly.type
_entity_poly.pdbx_seq_one_letter_code
_entity_poly.pdbx_strand_id
1 'polypeptide(L)'
;MRRIFLLIAAAMACACAGAQVKHSDDSSGFVPITDVVPDVILEIRYFGTYNFVGARIDGYLAPTAWLTREAADSLKAVSDDLIKQGYRLKIYDAYRPQCAVDHFMRWGADVKDTLMRRYFYPNIDRSRLFELGYQLQPELQELN
;
A
#
# COMPACT_ATOMS: atom_id res chain seq x y z
N MET A 1 21.06 21.30 61.41
CA MET A 1 21.01 21.67 59.98
C MET A 1 20.51 20.48 59.17
N ARG A 2 19.24 20.47 58.83
CA ARG A 2 18.58 19.39 58.01
C ARG A 2 18.53 19.86 56.56
N ARG A 3 19.26 19.16 55.67
CA ARG A 3 19.17 19.39 54.23
C ARG A 3 18.01 18.58 53.66
N ILE A 4 16.99 19.27 53.18
CA ILE A 4 15.84 18.71 52.47
C ILE A 4 16.27 18.56 51.00
N PHE A 5 16.36 17.32 50.50
CA PHE A 5 16.53 17.05 49.10
C PHE A 5 15.11 17.01 48.44
N LEU A 6 14.84 17.99 47.59
CA LEU A 6 13.64 18.03 46.77
C LEU A 6 13.90 17.17 45.52
N LEU A 7 13.28 16.01 45.43
CA LEU A 7 13.26 15.18 44.22
C LEU A 7 12.15 15.72 43.29
N ILE A 8 12.53 16.37 42.22
CA ILE A 8 11.63 16.73 41.12
C ILE A 8 11.51 15.51 40.22
N ALA A 9 10.38 14.79 40.32
CA ALA A 9 9.99 13.76 39.39
C ALA A 9 9.43 14.44 38.12
N ALA A 10 10.22 14.49 37.05
CA ALA A 10 9.75 14.92 35.76
C ALA A 10 8.93 13.76 35.13
N ALA A 11 7.60 13.88 35.21
CA ALA A 11 6.70 12.99 34.47
C ALA A 11 6.79 13.32 32.98
N MET A 12 7.50 12.47 32.23
CA MET A 12 7.55 12.54 30.77
C MET A 12 6.25 11.93 30.22
N ALA A 13 5.26 12.78 30.01
CA ALA A 13 4.04 12.39 29.29
C ALA A 13 4.40 12.13 27.83
N CYS A 14 4.51 10.86 27.48
CA CYS A 14 4.61 10.43 26.08
C CYS A 14 3.23 10.68 25.43
N ALA A 15 3.07 11.82 24.78
CA ALA A 15 1.92 12.11 23.95
C ALA A 15 2.06 11.28 22.67
N CYS A 16 1.39 10.12 22.63
CA CYS A 16 1.11 9.43 21.37
C CYS A 16 0.20 10.35 20.55
N ALA A 17 0.78 11.26 19.78
CA ALA A 17 0.07 11.96 18.73
C ALA A 17 -0.35 10.91 17.69
N GLY A 18 -1.58 10.41 17.81
CA GLY A 18 -2.24 9.71 16.73
C GLY A 18 -2.22 10.64 15.51
N ALA A 19 -1.47 10.28 14.49
CA ALA A 19 -1.50 10.99 13.22
C ALA A 19 -2.92 10.82 12.66
N GLN A 20 -3.79 11.78 12.95
CA GLN A 20 -5.03 11.95 12.19
C GLN A 20 -4.59 12.30 10.79
N VAL A 21 -4.84 11.37 9.85
CA VAL A 21 -4.74 11.66 8.42
C VAL A 21 -5.76 12.77 8.17
N LYS A 22 -5.29 14.03 8.14
CA LYS A 22 -6.10 15.12 7.63
C LYS A 22 -6.44 14.75 6.19
N HIS A 23 -7.74 14.58 5.91
CA HIS A 23 -8.26 14.73 4.56
C HIS A 23 -7.87 16.15 4.11
N SER A 24 -6.74 16.27 3.45
CA SER A 24 -6.46 17.44 2.68
C SER A 24 -7.44 17.42 1.49
N ASP A 25 -8.07 18.54 1.20
CA ASP A 25 -8.65 18.79 -0.13
C ASP A 25 -7.49 18.70 -1.13
N ASP A 26 -7.15 17.48 -1.49
CA ASP A 26 -6.07 17.19 -2.40
C ASP A 26 -6.56 17.50 -3.80
N SER A 27 -5.98 18.55 -4.40
CA SER A 27 -6.24 18.95 -5.79
C SER A 27 -5.84 17.87 -6.82
N SER A 28 -5.28 16.73 -6.38
CA SER A 28 -4.90 15.62 -7.25
C SER A 28 -6.10 14.90 -7.89
N GLY A 29 -7.32 15.09 -7.37
CA GLY A 29 -8.50 14.36 -7.83
C GLY A 29 -8.58 12.90 -7.37
N PHE A 30 -7.64 12.44 -6.54
CA PHE A 30 -7.68 11.11 -5.93
C PHE A 30 -8.59 11.08 -4.70
N VAL A 31 -9.30 9.96 -4.54
CA VAL A 31 -10.19 9.72 -3.40
C VAL A 31 -9.93 8.31 -2.83
N PRO A 32 -10.09 8.11 -1.50
CA PRO A 32 -10.10 6.76 -0.94
C PRO A 32 -11.26 5.97 -1.55
N ILE A 33 -10.98 4.73 -1.99
CA ILE A 33 -12.01 3.87 -2.58
C ILE A 33 -13.17 3.65 -1.60
N THR A 34 -12.89 3.53 -0.31
CA THR A 34 -13.89 3.30 0.75
C THR A 34 -14.92 4.42 0.90
N ASP A 35 -14.58 5.65 0.50
CA ASP A 35 -15.49 6.79 0.56
C ASP A 35 -16.56 6.74 -0.55
N VAL A 36 -16.26 6.02 -1.64
CA VAL A 36 -17.13 5.89 -2.81
C VAL A 36 -17.78 4.50 -2.86
N VAL A 37 -17.04 3.47 -2.50
CA VAL A 37 -17.47 2.07 -2.51
C VAL A 37 -17.36 1.50 -1.09
N PRO A 38 -18.32 1.76 -0.19
CA PRO A 38 -18.22 1.42 1.23
C PRO A 38 -18.19 -0.11 1.48
N ASP A 39 -18.72 -0.90 0.57
CA ASP A 39 -18.79 -2.36 0.70
C ASP A 39 -17.51 -3.08 0.23
N VAL A 40 -16.52 -2.34 -0.26
CA VAL A 40 -15.27 -2.93 -0.75
C VAL A 40 -14.47 -3.57 0.39
N ILE A 41 -13.84 -4.69 0.10
CA ILE A 41 -12.91 -5.36 1.02
C ILE A 41 -11.49 -4.96 0.61
N LEU A 42 -10.74 -4.33 1.51
CA LEU A 42 -9.35 -4.00 1.26
C LEU A 42 -8.43 -5.10 1.82
N GLU A 43 -7.57 -5.64 0.98
CA GLU A 43 -6.47 -6.54 1.35
C GLU A 43 -5.20 -6.04 0.65
N ILE A 44 -4.73 -4.85 1.07
CA ILE A 44 -3.64 -4.15 0.39
C ILE A 44 -2.33 -4.92 0.59
N ARG A 45 -1.93 -5.65 -0.45
CA ARG A 45 -0.81 -6.59 -0.43
C ARG A 45 0.52 -5.94 -0.10
N TYR A 46 0.72 -4.74 -0.61
CA TYR A 46 2.00 -4.03 -0.49
C TYR A 46 2.15 -3.26 0.82
N PHE A 47 1.09 -3.08 1.58
CA PHE A 47 1.17 -2.62 2.96
C PHE A 47 1.66 -3.71 3.91
N GLY A 48 1.32 -4.96 3.64
CA GLY A 48 1.76 -6.12 4.42
C GLY A 48 3.07 -6.74 3.88
N THR A 49 3.45 -7.87 4.47
CA THR A 49 4.63 -8.66 4.06
C THR A 49 4.27 -9.83 3.16
N TYR A 50 2.98 -10.17 3.01
CA TYR A 50 2.54 -11.28 2.17
C TYR A 50 2.36 -10.80 0.72
N ASN A 51 3.47 -10.49 0.08
CA ASN A 51 3.60 -10.12 -1.32
C ASN A 51 4.86 -10.78 -1.91
N PHE A 52 5.12 -10.61 -3.19
CA PHE A 52 6.23 -11.31 -3.86
C PHE A 52 7.63 -10.84 -3.42
N VAL A 53 7.73 -9.68 -2.74
CA VAL A 53 8.98 -9.17 -2.15
C VAL A 53 9.21 -9.76 -0.75
N GLY A 54 8.14 -9.98 0.02
CA GLY A 54 8.22 -10.44 1.41
C GLY A 54 8.39 -9.33 2.43
N ALA A 55 8.25 -8.08 2.03
CA ALA A 55 8.38 -6.89 2.88
C ALA A 55 7.28 -5.88 2.56
N ARG A 56 7.04 -4.93 3.48
CA ARG A 56 6.23 -3.75 3.16
C ARG A 56 6.93 -2.95 2.08
N ILE A 57 6.17 -2.53 1.09
CA ILE A 57 6.68 -1.75 -0.03
C ILE A 57 6.68 -0.25 0.33
N ASP A 58 7.71 0.45 -0.11
CA ASP A 58 7.85 1.88 0.12
C ASP A 58 6.62 2.65 -0.39
N GLY A 59 6.20 3.68 0.34
CA GLY A 59 5.04 4.48 0.00
C GLY A 59 3.69 3.94 0.46
N TYR A 60 3.57 2.66 0.84
CA TYR A 60 2.36 2.12 1.45
C TYR A 60 2.35 2.38 2.96
N LEU A 61 1.91 3.56 3.35
CA LEU A 61 1.91 4.00 4.75
C LEU A 61 0.70 3.50 5.55
N ALA A 62 -0.39 3.14 4.86
CA ALA A 62 -1.62 2.62 5.44
C ALA A 62 -2.24 1.57 4.50
N PRO A 63 -3.12 0.67 4.99
CA PRO A 63 -3.83 -0.31 4.17
C PRO A 63 -5.01 0.32 3.43
N THR A 64 -4.76 1.40 2.71
CA THR A 64 -5.74 2.19 1.96
C THR A 64 -5.53 2.04 0.46
N ALA A 65 -6.59 2.22 -0.31
CA ALA A 65 -6.57 2.21 -1.76
C ALA A 65 -7.16 3.52 -2.29
N TRP A 66 -6.47 4.14 -3.25
CA TRP A 66 -6.83 5.44 -3.82
C TRP A 66 -7.05 5.30 -5.33
N LEU A 67 -8.07 5.94 -5.85
CA LEU A 67 -8.35 6.07 -7.28
C LEU A 67 -8.70 7.52 -7.61
N THR A 68 -8.63 7.89 -8.89
CA THR A 68 -9.28 9.13 -9.33
C THR A 68 -10.78 9.03 -9.07
N ARG A 69 -11.45 10.18 -8.90
CA ARG A 69 -12.90 10.22 -8.65
C ARG A 69 -13.66 9.44 -9.74
N GLU A 70 -13.34 9.66 -10.99
CA GLU A 70 -14.01 9.02 -12.13
C GLU A 70 -13.84 7.50 -12.13
N ALA A 71 -12.63 7.02 -11.79
CA ALA A 71 -12.37 5.59 -11.68
C ALA A 71 -13.11 4.97 -10.47
N ALA A 72 -13.17 5.68 -9.34
CA ALA A 72 -13.89 5.23 -8.16
C ALA A 72 -15.41 5.18 -8.40
N ASP A 73 -15.99 6.16 -9.10
CA ASP A 73 -17.41 6.17 -9.47
C ASP A 73 -17.75 5.02 -10.44
N SER A 74 -16.86 4.73 -11.39
CA SER A 74 -17.00 3.57 -12.28
C SER A 74 -16.93 2.25 -11.52
N LEU A 75 -16.00 2.14 -10.56
CA LEU A 75 -15.87 0.97 -9.71
C LEU A 75 -17.10 0.78 -8.82
N LYS A 76 -17.72 1.88 -8.37
CA LYS A 76 -18.96 1.82 -7.61
C LYS A 76 -20.09 1.18 -8.42
N ALA A 77 -20.28 1.57 -9.67
CA ALA A 77 -21.30 0.97 -10.53
C ALA A 77 -21.09 -0.55 -10.66
N VAL A 78 -19.85 -1.00 -10.85
CA VAL A 78 -19.52 -2.43 -10.87
C VAL A 78 -19.84 -3.10 -9.53
N SER A 79 -19.48 -2.46 -8.41
CA SER A 79 -19.78 -3.00 -7.07
C SER A 79 -21.28 -3.15 -6.83
N ASP A 80 -22.09 -2.14 -7.20
CA ASP A 80 -23.54 -2.17 -7.05
C ASP A 80 -24.20 -3.32 -7.82
N ASP A 81 -23.66 -3.66 -9.00
CA ASP A 81 -24.17 -4.79 -9.79
C ASP A 81 -23.72 -6.14 -9.23
N LEU A 82 -22.50 -6.23 -8.72
CA LEU A 82 -21.98 -7.45 -8.08
C LEU A 82 -22.71 -7.78 -6.78
N ILE A 83 -23.04 -6.78 -5.97
CA ILE A 83 -23.78 -6.94 -4.71
C ILE A 83 -25.16 -7.57 -4.96
N LYS A 84 -25.87 -7.17 -6.03
CA LYS A 84 -27.14 -7.77 -6.43
C LYS A 84 -27.03 -9.27 -6.74
N GLN A 85 -25.83 -9.71 -7.12
CA GLN A 85 -25.51 -11.10 -7.43
C GLN A 85 -24.89 -11.85 -6.23
N GLY A 86 -24.77 -11.21 -5.05
CA GLY A 86 -24.19 -11.80 -3.83
C GLY A 86 -22.67 -11.75 -3.76
N TYR A 87 -22.02 -10.95 -4.60
CA TYR A 87 -20.57 -10.78 -4.60
C TYR A 87 -20.14 -9.43 -4.02
N ARG A 88 -18.90 -9.35 -3.56
CA ARG A 88 -18.24 -8.11 -3.12
C ARG A 88 -16.88 -7.98 -3.78
N LEU A 89 -16.48 -6.76 -4.09
CA LEU A 89 -15.16 -6.48 -4.59
C LEU A 89 -14.12 -6.62 -3.46
N LYS A 90 -12.99 -7.25 -3.79
CA LYS A 90 -11.81 -7.27 -2.95
C LYS A 90 -10.66 -6.62 -3.72
N ILE A 91 -10.07 -5.58 -3.13
CA ILE A 91 -9.00 -4.78 -3.73
C ILE A 91 -7.67 -5.15 -3.07
N TYR A 92 -6.70 -5.51 -3.89
CA TYR A 92 -5.35 -5.87 -3.45
C TYR A 92 -4.35 -4.75 -3.65
N ASP A 93 -4.61 -3.86 -4.59
CA ASP A 93 -3.80 -2.68 -4.93
C ASP A 93 -4.66 -1.69 -5.72
N ALA A 94 -4.25 -0.42 -5.78
CA ALA A 94 -4.87 0.63 -6.58
C ALA A 94 -3.80 1.64 -7.02
N TYR A 95 -3.90 2.92 -6.66
CA TYR A 95 -2.81 3.87 -6.93
C TYR A 95 -1.50 3.40 -6.33
N ARG A 96 -0.46 3.34 -7.17
CA ARG A 96 0.88 2.95 -6.79
C ARG A 96 1.81 4.15 -6.84
N PRO A 97 2.40 4.59 -5.71
CA PRO A 97 3.35 5.70 -5.71
C PRO A 97 4.68 5.31 -6.40
N GLN A 98 5.38 6.29 -6.98
CA GLN A 98 6.64 6.06 -7.68
C GLN A 98 7.69 5.36 -6.80
N CYS A 99 7.78 5.72 -5.50
CA CYS A 99 8.71 5.06 -4.58
C CYS A 99 8.45 3.55 -4.43
N ALA A 100 7.20 3.09 -4.62
CA ALA A 100 6.89 1.66 -4.66
C ALA A 100 7.45 0.99 -5.91
N VAL A 101 7.34 1.66 -7.06
CA VAL A 101 7.94 1.19 -8.32
C VAL A 101 9.46 1.09 -8.16
N ASP A 102 10.09 2.12 -7.61
CA ASP A 102 11.53 2.14 -7.34
C ASP A 102 11.95 1.01 -6.39
N HIS A 103 11.11 0.69 -5.39
CA HIS A 103 11.36 -0.46 -4.50
C HIS A 103 11.32 -1.78 -5.28
N PHE A 104 10.34 -1.97 -6.13
CA PHE A 104 10.27 -3.17 -6.98
C PHE A 104 11.47 -3.28 -7.92
N MET A 105 11.94 -2.17 -8.48
CA MET A 105 13.13 -2.16 -9.34
C MET A 105 14.38 -2.56 -8.56
N ARG A 106 14.59 -2.01 -7.34
CA ARG A 106 15.70 -2.42 -6.47
C ARG A 106 15.63 -3.90 -6.11
N TRP A 107 14.44 -4.36 -5.69
CA TRP A 107 14.23 -5.78 -5.40
C TRP A 107 14.49 -6.64 -6.64
N GLY A 108 14.05 -6.21 -7.81
CA GLY A 108 14.25 -6.90 -9.07
C GLY A 108 15.72 -7.09 -9.44
N ALA A 109 16.56 -6.11 -9.16
CA ALA A 109 18.00 -6.16 -9.41
C ALA A 109 18.73 -7.18 -8.50
N ASP A 110 18.20 -7.49 -7.32
CA ASP A 110 18.75 -8.52 -6.45
C ASP A 110 18.21 -9.91 -6.82
N VAL A 111 18.86 -10.56 -7.77
CA VAL A 111 18.49 -11.91 -8.25
C VAL A 111 18.69 -13.00 -7.19
N LYS A 112 19.36 -12.68 -6.06
CA LYS A 112 19.59 -13.64 -4.98
C LYS A 112 18.44 -13.69 -3.98
N ASP A 113 17.61 -12.64 -3.93
CA ASP A 113 16.43 -12.62 -3.07
C ASP A 113 15.38 -13.59 -3.61
N THR A 114 15.21 -14.69 -2.93
CA THR A 114 14.25 -15.76 -3.26
C THR A 114 13.27 -16.02 -2.12
N LEU A 115 13.17 -15.10 -1.15
CA LEU A 115 12.39 -15.27 0.09
C LEU A 115 10.96 -15.76 -0.19
N MET A 116 10.28 -15.15 -1.15
CA MET A 116 8.88 -15.43 -1.46
C MET A 116 8.68 -16.32 -2.70
N ARG A 117 9.77 -16.87 -3.26
CA ARG A 117 9.73 -17.71 -4.48
C ARG A 117 8.71 -18.84 -4.37
N ARG A 118 8.72 -19.58 -3.26
CA ARG A 118 7.84 -20.74 -3.06
C ARG A 118 6.36 -20.40 -3.18
N TYR A 119 5.98 -19.19 -2.80
CA TYR A 119 4.58 -18.77 -2.71
C TYR A 119 4.09 -18.03 -3.95
N PHE A 120 4.95 -17.23 -4.58
CA PHE A 120 4.53 -16.30 -5.64
C PHE A 120 5.05 -16.67 -7.04
N TYR A 121 6.22 -17.31 -7.13
CA TYR A 121 6.84 -17.65 -8.42
C TYR A 121 7.64 -18.97 -8.37
N PRO A 122 7.02 -20.10 -7.90
CA PRO A 122 7.76 -21.35 -7.62
C PRO A 122 8.44 -21.94 -8.87
N ASN A 123 7.85 -21.74 -10.04
CA ASN A 123 8.29 -22.33 -11.32
C ASN A 123 9.03 -21.35 -12.22
N ILE A 124 9.31 -20.13 -11.72
CA ILE A 124 9.94 -19.09 -12.51
C ILE A 124 11.36 -18.84 -11.97
N ASP A 125 12.33 -18.76 -12.88
CA ASP A 125 13.66 -18.31 -12.51
C ASP A 125 13.62 -16.81 -12.14
N ARG A 126 14.30 -16.47 -11.06
CA ARG A 126 14.32 -15.11 -10.53
C ARG A 126 14.82 -14.08 -11.55
N SER A 127 15.79 -14.47 -12.36
CA SER A 127 16.36 -13.61 -13.42
C SER A 127 15.37 -13.28 -14.54
N ARG A 128 14.28 -14.05 -14.68
CA ARG A 128 13.30 -13.89 -15.75
C ARG A 128 12.04 -13.13 -15.32
N LEU A 129 11.94 -12.74 -14.05
CA LEU A 129 10.72 -12.09 -13.53
C LEU A 129 10.42 -10.77 -14.25
N PHE A 130 11.43 -9.98 -14.58
CA PHE A 130 11.26 -8.74 -15.37
C PHE A 130 10.73 -9.02 -16.77
N GLU A 131 11.36 -9.95 -17.47
CA GLU A 131 10.98 -10.37 -18.83
C GLU A 131 9.50 -10.85 -18.86
N LEU A 132 9.04 -11.48 -17.79
CA LEU A 132 7.69 -12.03 -17.68
C LEU A 132 6.66 -11.03 -17.13
N GLY A 133 7.00 -9.75 -17.00
CA GLY A 133 6.08 -8.69 -16.61
C GLY A 133 5.76 -8.60 -15.12
N TYR A 134 6.55 -9.26 -14.27
CA TYR A 134 6.39 -9.10 -12.81
C TYR A 134 6.75 -7.69 -12.32
N GLN A 135 7.35 -6.89 -13.19
CA GLN A 135 7.63 -5.47 -12.96
C GLN A 135 7.46 -4.70 -14.28
N LEU A 136 7.01 -3.47 -14.18
CA LEU A 136 6.96 -2.56 -15.32
C LEU A 136 8.39 -2.25 -15.79
N GLN A 137 8.62 -2.40 -17.08
CA GLN A 137 9.89 -1.96 -17.67
C GLN A 137 9.94 -0.42 -17.64
N PRO A 138 11.12 0.17 -17.44
CA PRO A 138 11.25 1.63 -17.37
C PRO A 138 10.67 2.34 -18.59
N GLU A 139 10.78 1.73 -19.78
CA GLU A 139 10.28 2.30 -21.03
C GLU A 139 8.75 2.42 -21.10
N LEU A 140 8.01 1.67 -20.26
CA LEU A 140 6.55 1.74 -20.19
C LEU A 140 6.04 2.78 -19.21
N GLN A 141 6.92 3.38 -18.38
CA GLN A 141 6.56 4.40 -17.41
C GLN A 141 6.39 5.79 -18.05
N GLU A 142 6.95 6.02 -19.24
CA GLU A 142 6.82 7.29 -19.96
C GLU A 142 5.48 7.45 -20.71
N LEU A 143 4.62 6.42 -20.70
CA LEU A 143 3.36 6.39 -21.47
C LEU A 143 2.08 6.55 -20.62
N ASN A 144 2.21 6.82 -19.29
CA ASN A 144 1.06 7.01 -18.40
C ASN A 144 1.05 8.38 -17.76
#